data_073f5dc6ae342679ff66ff5804fc4443
#
_entry.id   073f5dc6ae342679ff66ff5804fc4443
#
_cell.length_a   1.000
_cell.length_b   1.000
_cell.length_c   1.000
_cell.angle_alpha   90.00
_cell.angle_beta   90.00
_cell.angle_gamma   90.00
#
_symmetry.space_group_name_H-M   'P 1'
#
loop_
_entity.id
_entity.type
_entity.pdbx_description
1 polymer ?
#
loop_
_entity_poly.entity_id
_entity_poly.type
_entity_poly.pdbx_seq_one_letter_code
_entity_poly.pdbx_strand_id
1 'polypeptide(L)'
;MQMTIANPHLWTANDPYRYTLTATVTDGDSVDSLSQKFGIRTVAVEGTKVLVNGEAVFLTGMLHWGSYYDNYTPAVSMEQIRKEITALKEDGFNAIKYCLLSPPNYVLELCDELGMYVYIEYPIWNVTESAAFFERAYLQMMEMVVKDRRFASVIMTDFNCEDLEFTPEMDQLM
;
A
#
# COMPACT_ATOMS: atom_id res chain seq x y z
N MET A 1 -2.61 -21.72 -10.94
CA MET A 1 -1.88 -21.35 -12.17
C MET A 1 -0.62 -20.63 -11.74
N GLN A 2 0.54 -20.95 -12.32
CA GLN A 2 1.83 -20.31 -12.03
C GLN A 2 2.35 -19.73 -13.34
N MET A 3 2.83 -18.50 -13.30
CA MET A 3 3.47 -17.84 -14.44
C MET A 3 4.87 -17.40 -14.04
N THR A 4 5.80 -17.44 -15.00
CA THR A 4 7.17 -16.98 -14.80
C THR A 4 7.45 -15.85 -15.78
N ILE A 5 7.96 -14.74 -15.27
CA ILE A 5 8.47 -13.64 -16.08
C ILE A 5 9.99 -13.66 -15.97
N ALA A 6 10.67 -13.97 -17.06
CA ALA A 6 12.11 -13.96 -17.09
C ALA A 6 12.65 -12.52 -17.16
N ASN A 7 13.65 -12.20 -16.33
CA ASN A 7 14.26 -10.86 -16.25
C ASN A 7 13.21 -9.75 -16.15
N PRO A 8 12.40 -9.72 -15.09
CA PRO A 8 11.33 -8.75 -14.97
C PRO A 8 11.88 -7.32 -14.88
N HIS A 9 11.17 -6.38 -15.50
CA HIS A 9 11.36 -4.96 -15.25
C HIS A 9 10.78 -4.64 -13.87
N LEU A 10 11.65 -4.27 -12.94
CA LEU A 10 11.26 -4.03 -11.54
C LEU A 10 10.68 -2.64 -11.36
N TRP A 11 9.63 -2.55 -10.57
CA TRP A 11 8.97 -1.30 -10.21
C TRP A 11 9.79 -0.54 -9.16
N THR A 12 9.98 0.75 -9.37
CA THR A 12 10.49 1.71 -8.36
C THR A 12 9.69 3.01 -8.42
N ALA A 13 9.83 3.89 -7.42
CA ALA A 13 9.19 5.21 -7.46
C ALA A 13 9.71 6.10 -8.61
N ASN A 14 10.93 5.86 -9.10
CA ASN A 14 11.52 6.59 -10.22
C ASN A 14 11.25 5.95 -11.58
N ASP A 15 10.93 4.66 -11.58
CA ASP A 15 10.58 3.86 -12.77
C ASP A 15 9.38 2.95 -12.44
N PRO A 16 8.16 3.51 -12.43
CA PRO A 16 6.96 2.82 -11.96
C PRO A 16 6.37 1.88 -13.02
N TYR A 17 7.19 0.96 -13.51
CA TYR A 17 6.78 0.02 -14.55
C TYR A 17 5.74 -0.98 -14.04
N ARG A 18 4.65 -1.15 -14.80
CA ARG A 18 3.56 -2.07 -14.48
C ARG A 18 3.28 -3.02 -15.64
N TYR A 19 3.13 -4.28 -15.30
CA TYR A 19 2.61 -5.32 -16.18
C TYR A 19 1.09 -5.30 -16.19
N THR A 20 0.49 -5.88 -17.22
CA THR A 20 -0.95 -6.15 -17.27
C THR A 20 -1.15 -7.66 -17.29
N LEU A 21 -1.88 -8.17 -16.30
CA LEU A 21 -2.40 -9.53 -16.28
C LEU A 21 -3.82 -9.51 -16.80
N THR A 22 -4.12 -10.31 -17.82
CA THR A 22 -5.49 -10.52 -18.31
C THR A 22 -5.88 -11.97 -18.07
N ALA A 23 -6.98 -12.18 -17.35
CA ALA A 23 -7.60 -13.47 -17.18
C ALA A 23 -8.85 -13.53 -18.05
N THR A 24 -8.98 -14.57 -18.87
CA THR A 24 -10.14 -14.79 -19.74
C THR A 24 -10.77 -16.13 -19.38
N VAL A 25 -12.09 -16.12 -19.21
CA VAL A 25 -12.90 -17.30 -18.99
C VAL A 25 -13.79 -17.48 -20.22
N THR A 26 -13.85 -18.71 -20.73
CA THR A 26 -14.68 -19.06 -21.90
C THR A 26 -15.60 -20.22 -21.52
N ASP A 27 -16.89 -20.08 -21.80
CA ASP A 27 -17.89 -21.12 -21.65
C ASP A 27 -18.79 -21.16 -22.92
N GLY A 28 -18.56 -22.14 -23.79
CA GLY A 28 -19.16 -22.19 -25.12
C GLY A 28 -18.82 -20.92 -25.90
N ASP A 29 -19.86 -20.20 -26.34
CA ASP A 29 -19.72 -18.93 -27.09
C ASP A 29 -19.58 -17.69 -26.18
N SER A 30 -19.69 -17.87 -24.87
CA SER A 30 -19.57 -16.79 -23.90
C SER A 30 -18.11 -16.58 -23.49
N VAL A 31 -17.66 -15.32 -23.50
CA VAL A 31 -16.31 -14.93 -23.11
C VAL A 31 -16.40 -13.76 -22.11
N ASP A 32 -15.73 -13.91 -20.98
CA ASP A 32 -15.52 -12.82 -20.02
C ASP A 32 -14.04 -12.65 -19.71
N SER A 33 -13.60 -11.42 -19.49
CA SER A 33 -12.19 -11.14 -19.19
C SER A 33 -12.02 -10.02 -18.18
N LEU A 34 -11.01 -10.18 -17.31
CA LEU A 34 -10.60 -9.19 -16.33
C LEU A 34 -9.12 -8.88 -16.53
N SER A 35 -8.77 -7.59 -16.54
CA SER A 35 -7.40 -7.13 -16.59
C SER A 35 -7.02 -6.38 -15.34
N GLN A 36 -5.82 -6.67 -14.80
CA GLN A 36 -5.26 -6.03 -13.62
C GLN A 36 -3.82 -5.60 -13.91
N LYS A 37 -3.47 -4.36 -13.56
CA LYS A 37 -2.08 -3.88 -13.59
C LYS A 37 -1.38 -4.24 -12.28
N PHE A 38 -0.08 -4.55 -12.35
CA PHE A 38 0.76 -4.84 -11.18
C PHE A 38 2.22 -4.51 -11.45
N GLY A 39 2.93 -4.07 -10.43
CA GLY A 39 4.38 -3.92 -10.44
C GLY A 39 5.07 -5.10 -9.78
N ILE A 40 6.31 -5.37 -10.15
CA ILE A 40 7.17 -6.39 -9.51
C ILE A 40 8.26 -5.66 -8.73
N ARG A 41 8.34 -5.93 -7.44
CA ARG A 41 9.39 -5.37 -6.57
C ARG A 41 9.71 -6.33 -5.43
N THR A 42 10.86 -6.16 -4.81
CA THR A 42 11.20 -6.72 -3.50
C THR A 42 11.36 -5.58 -2.50
N VAL A 43 11.00 -5.85 -1.24
CA VAL A 43 11.23 -4.93 -0.13
C VAL A 43 11.94 -5.69 0.98
N ALA A 44 12.95 -5.09 1.57
CA ALA A 44 13.69 -5.65 2.69
C ALA A 44 14.14 -4.53 3.65
N VAL A 45 14.49 -4.92 4.87
CA VAL A 45 15.14 -4.04 5.85
C VAL A 45 16.50 -4.62 6.18
N GLU A 46 17.55 -3.78 6.08
CA GLU A 46 18.89 -4.15 6.47
C GLU A 46 19.46 -3.08 7.43
N GLY A 47 19.57 -3.45 8.70
CA GLY A 47 19.91 -2.52 9.76
C GLY A 47 18.88 -1.39 9.86
N THR A 48 19.27 -0.16 9.55
CA THR A 48 18.39 1.02 9.55
C THR A 48 17.93 1.45 8.15
N LYS A 49 18.18 0.61 7.13
CA LYS A 49 17.88 0.94 5.73
C LYS A 49 16.69 0.16 5.23
N VAL A 50 15.80 0.83 4.53
CA VAL A 50 14.78 0.20 3.69
C VAL A 50 15.39 -0.03 2.32
N LEU A 51 15.29 -1.27 1.82
CA LEU A 51 15.76 -1.66 0.50
C LEU A 51 14.57 -1.93 -0.41
N VAL A 52 14.58 -1.34 -1.60
CA VAL A 52 13.66 -1.69 -2.68
C VAL A 52 14.49 -2.26 -3.82
N ASN A 53 14.20 -3.50 -4.23
CA ASN A 53 14.95 -4.24 -5.24
C ASN A 53 16.45 -4.38 -4.91
N GLY A 54 16.79 -4.46 -3.62
CA GLY A 54 18.16 -4.55 -3.13
C GLY A 54 18.90 -3.21 -3.01
N GLU A 55 18.30 -2.11 -3.46
CA GLU A 55 18.88 -0.76 -3.37
C GLU A 55 18.30 0.01 -2.19
N ALA A 56 19.17 0.68 -1.42
CA ALA A 56 18.74 1.49 -0.28
C ALA A 56 17.97 2.73 -0.77
N VAL A 57 16.78 2.95 -0.23
CA VAL A 57 15.97 4.12 -0.54
C VAL A 57 15.92 5.07 0.66
N PHE A 58 16.06 6.37 0.38
CA PHE A 58 15.78 7.40 1.36
C PHE A 58 14.36 7.92 1.16
N LEU A 59 13.52 7.78 2.19
CA LEU A 59 12.11 8.17 2.11
C LEU A 59 11.95 9.63 2.55
N THR A 60 11.61 10.48 1.59
CA THR A 60 11.14 11.85 1.84
C THR A 60 9.62 11.81 1.75
N GLY A 61 8.96 11.75 2.90
CA GLY A 61 7.54 11.48 2.98
C GLY A 61 6.73 12.59 3.62
N MET A 62 5.44 12.63 3.32
CA MET A 62 4.46 13.40 4.06
C MET A 62 3.44 12.50 4.73
N LEU A 63 2.87 13.00 5.84
CA LEU A 63 1.77 12.36 6.55
C LEU A 63 0.43 12.77 5.92
N HIS A 64 -0.44 11.80 5.66
CA HIS A 64 -1.77 12.02 5.11
C HIS A 64 -2.84 11.32 5.96
N TRP A 65 -3.85 12.06 6.38
CA TRP A 65 -4.94 11.57 7.22
C TRP A 65 -6.15 11.09 6.42
N GLY A 66 -6.06 11.06 5.10
CA GLY A 66 -7.17 10.68 4.21
C GLY A 66 -8.33 11.67 4.19
N SER A 67 -8.17 12.82 4.81
CA SER A 67 -9.18 13.90 4.82
C SER A 67 -8.72 15.03 3.92
N TYR A 68 -9.66 15.59 3.17
CA TYR A 68 -9.42 16.71 2.25
C TYR A 68 -10.18 17.94 2.73
N TYR A 69 -9.50 19.09 2.77
CA TYR A 69 -10.04 20.33 3.34
C TYR A 69 -11.28 20.85 2.63
N ASP A 70 -11.37 20.64 1.33
CA ASP A 70 -12.45 21.18 0.51
C ASP A 70 -13.80 20.54 0.79
N ASN A 71 -13.83 19.31 1.29
CA ASN A 71 -15.06 18.56 1.49
C ASN A 71 -15.09 17.70 2.77
N TYR A 72 -14.02 17.68 3.55
CA TYR A 72 -13.89 16.89 4.78
C TYR A 72 -14.25 15.40 4.62
N THR A 73 -14.02 14.86 3.43
CA THR A 73 -14.33 13.47 3.08
C THR A 73 -13.10 12.75 2.58
N PRO A 74 -12.97 11.45 2.82
CA PRO A 74 -11.92 10.64 2.21
C PRO A 74 -12.20 10.33 0.73
N ALA A 75 -13.39 10.66 0.22
CA ALA A 75 -13.77 10.41 -1.16
C ALA A 75 -13.46 11.63 -2.02
N VAL A 76 -12.41 11.55 -2.80
CA VAL A 76 -12.02 12.57 -3.77
C VAL A 76 -11.92 11.97 -5.17
N SER A 77 -11.93 12.82 -6.18
CA SER A 77 -11.78 12.36 -7.56
C SER A 77 -10.37 11.83 -7.83
N MET A 78 -10.25 10.87 -8.74
CA MET A 78 -8.96 10.38 -9.21
C MET A 78 -8.08 11.51 -9.78
N GLU A 79 -8.70 12.51 -10.41
CA GLU A 79 -7.98 13.67 -10.93
C GLU A 79 -7.33 14.51 -9.82
N GLN A 80 -8.03 14.71 -8.72
CA GLN A 80 -7.50 15.44 -7.56
C GLN A 80 -6.32 14.69 -6.93
N ILE A 81 -6.46 13.39 -6.71
CA ILE A 81 -5.37 12.55 -6.18
C ILE A 81 -4.17 12.55 -7.12
N ARG A 82 -4.39 12.47 -8.43
CA ARG A 82 -3.30 12.54 -9.42
C ARG A 82 -2.55 13.86 -9.34
N LYS A 83 -3.25 14.98 -9.24
CA LYS A 83 -2.64 16.32 -9.09
C LYS A 83 -1.81 16.40 -7.81
N GLU A 84 -2.35 15.89 -6.70
CA GLU A 84 -1.67 15.87 -5.40
C GLU A 84 -0.37 15.05 -5.46
N ILE A 85 -0.44 13.79 -5.91
CA ILE A 85 0.75 12.94 -6.02
C ILE A 85 1.79 13.55 -6.96
N THR A 86 1.34 14.15 -8.07
CA THR A 86 2.24 14.80 -9.04
C THR A 86 2.94 16.00 -8.39
N ALA A 87 2.21 16.86 -7.69
CA ALA A 87 2.77 18.01 -7.00
C ALA A 87 3.78 17.60 -5.92
N LEU A 88 3.45 16.57 -5.13
CA LEU A 88 4.38 16.03 -4.13
C LEU A 88 5.69 15.54 -4.77
N LYS A 89 5.61 14.86 -5.91
CA LYS A 89 6.82 14.42 -6.63
C LYS A 89 7.64 15.59 -7.17
N GLU A 90 7.00 16.63 -7.68
CA GLU A 90 7.65 17.86 -8.16
C GLU A 90 8.37 18.59 -7.00
N ASP A 91 7.81 18.53 -5.79
CA ASP A 91 8.40 19.07 -4.56
C ASP A 91 9.49 18.15 -3.95
N GLY A 92 9.78 17.01 -4.57
CA GLY A 92 10.85 16.10 -4.15
C GLY A 92 10.43 15.04 -3.13
N PHE A 93 9.14 14.88 -2.86
CA PHE A 93 8.63 13.79 -2.05
C PHE A 93 8.59 12.49 -2.88
N ASN A 94 8.89 11.37 -2.23
CA ASN A 94 8.80 10.05 -2.84
C ASN A 94 7.95 9.05 -2.04
N ALA A 95 7.39 9.49 -0.90
CA ALA A 95 6.59 8.65 -0.01
C ALA A 95 5.40 9.40 0.58
N ILE A 96 4.32 8.66 0.86
CA ILE A 96 3.16 9.11 1.63
C ILE A 96 2.91 8.11 2.75
N LYS A 97 2.87 8.58 4.00
CA LYS A 97 2.34 7.80 5.12
C LYS A 97 0.85 8.08 5.27
N TYR A 98 0.02 7.08 5.05
CA TYR A 98 -1.40 7.15 5.40
C TYR A 98 -1.58 6.78 6.86
N CYS A 99 -1.95 7.77 7.66
CA CYS A 99 -2.10 7.65 9.10
C CYS A 99 -3.51 7.18 9.46
N LEU A 100 -3.59 6.09 10.23
CA LEU A 100 -4.83 5.50 10.75
C LEU A 100 -5.85 5.10 9.66
N LEU A 101 -5.40 4.79 8.46
CA LEU A 101 -6.28 4.31 7.40
C LEU A 101 -5.53 3.51 6.32
N SER A 102 -6.23 2.56 5.71
CA SER A 102 -5.85 2.01 4.41
C SER A 102 -6.60 2.80 3.33
N PRO A 103 -5.88 3.49 2.42
CA PRO A 103 -6.53 4.29 1.39
C PRO A 103 -7.32 3.42 0.41
N PRO A 104 -8.31 3.99 -0.29
CA PRO A 104 -9.04 3.28 -1.34
C PRO A 104 -8.10 2.74 -2.43
N ASN A 105 -8.48 1.63 -3.07
CA ASN A 105 -7.66 0.97 -4.08
C ASN A 105 -7.22 1.91 -5.21
N TYR A 106 -8.10 2.79 -5.68
CA TYR A 106 -7.77 3.72 -6.77
C TYR A 106 -6.66 4.73 -6.40
N VAL A 107 -6.49 5.04 -5.11
CA VAL A 107 -5.38 5.86 -4.61
C VAL A 107 -4.07 5.08 -4.72
N LEU A 108 -4.06 3.82 -4.27
CA LEU A 108 -2.89 2.93 -4.37
C LEU A 108 -2.52 2.63 -5.83
N GLU A 109 -3.53 2.48 -6.71
CA GLU A 109 -3.32 2.34 -8.16
C GLU A 109 -2.64 3.56 -8.77
N LEU A 110 -2.99 4.77 -8.32
CA LEU A 110 -2.32 6.00 -8.74
C LEU A 110 -0.91 6.11 -8.17
N CYS A 111 -0.68 5.67 -6.92
CA CYS A 111 0.68 5.58 -6.36
C CYS A 111 1.56 4.60 -7.15
N ASP A 112 1.00 3.45 -7.55
CA ASP A 112 1.67 2.49 -8.43
C ASP A 112 1.99 3.08 -9.81
N GLU A 113 1.06 3.87 -10.35
CA GLU A 113 1.20 4.48 -11.68
C GLU A 113 2.22 5.61 -11.70
N LEU A 114 2.15 6.48 -10.71
CA LEU A 114 2.96 7.70 -10.65
C LEU A 114 4.31 7.49 -9.96
N GLY A 115 4.50 6.34 -9.28
CA GLY A 115 5.72 6.03 -8.56
C GLY A 115 5.83 6.79 -7.24
N MET A 116 4.94 6.49 -6.29
CA MET A 116 4.98 7.04 -4.94
C MET A 116 5.02 5.87 -3.95
N TYR A 117 6.02 5.82 -3.08
CA TYR A 117 6.05 4.84 -1.99
C TYR A 117 4.93 5.10 -0.99
N VAL A 118 4.35 4.04 -0.47
CA VAL A 118 3.24 4.13 0.47
C VAL A 118 3.58 3.36 1.75
N TYR A 119 3.37 4.02 2.86
CA TYR A 119 3.39 3.48 4.20
C TYR A 119 1.97 3.55 4.76
N ILE A 120 1.39 2.43 5.15
CA ILE A 120 0.02 2.34 5.66
C ILE A 120 0.08 2.04 7.15
N GLU A 121 -0.56 2.89 7.93
CA GLU A 121 -0.73 2.69 9.36
C GLU A 121 -2.16 2.20 9.63
N TYR A 122 -2.27 1.08 10.34
CA TYR A 122 -3.56 0.51 10.69
C TYR A 122 -4.34 1.43 11.64
N PRO A 123 -5.68 1.55 11.49
CA PRO A 123 -6.49 2.51 12.26
C PRO A 123 -6.75 2.06 13.71
N ILE A 124 -5.70 1.84 14.48
CA ILE A 124 -5.74 1.61 15.91
C ILE A 124 -5.09 2.80 16.61
N TRP A 125 -5.85 3.47 17.42
CA TRP A 125 -5.37 4.57 18.24
C TRP A 125 -6.17 4.68 19.53
N ASN A 126 -5.49 4.78 20.66
CA ASN A 126 -6.04 5.08 21.98
C ASN A 126 -7.25 4.20 22.36
N VAL A 127 -7.07 2.87 22.31
CA VAL A 127 -8.12 1.90 22.56
C VAL A 127 -7.99 1.24 23.93
N THR A 128 -9.14 0.91 24.54
CA THR A 128 -9.20 0.07 25.72
C THR A 128 -9.03 -1.39 25.34
N GLU A 129 -8.02 -2.00 25.84
CA GLU A 129 -7.59 -3.34 25.48
C GLU A 129 -8.53 -4.44 26.01
N SER A 130 -8.90 -5.37 25.14
CA SER A 130 -9.52 -6.64 25.50
C SER A 130 -9.04 -7.74 24.56
N ALA A 131 -8.99 -8.97 25.04
CA ALA A 131 -8.60 -10.12 24.20
C ALA A 131 -9.45 -10.22 22.92
N ALA A 132 -10.76 -9.96 23.03
CA ALA A 132 -11.66 -9.96 21.88
C ALA A 132 -11.41 -8.81 20.92
N PHE A 133 -10.88 -7.68 21.38
CA PHE A 133 -10.45 -6.59 20.50
C PHE A 133 -9.21 -7.00 19.70
N PHE A 134 -8.18 -7.54 20.35
CA PHE A 134 -6.94 -7.92 19.68
C PHE A 134 -7.16 -9.02 18.64
N GLU A 135 -7.97 -10.04 18.95
CA GLU A 135 -8.32 -11.06 17.97
C GLU A 135 -8.95 -10.47 16.69
N ARG A 136 -9.92 -9.58 16.85
CA ARG A 136 -10.56 -8.92 15.70
C ARG A 136 -9.62 -7.97 14.97
N ALA A 137 -8.82 -7.19 15.69
CA ALA A 137 -7.85 -6.28 15.12
C ALA A 137 -6.83 -7.04 14.28
N TYR A 138 -6.29 -8.15 14.79
CA TYR A 138 -5.37 -8.99 14.05
C TYR A 138 -5.97 -9.52 12.73
N LEU A 139 -7.19 -10.05 12.77
CA LEU A 139 -7.87 -10.55 11.57
C LEU A 139 -8.06 -9.43 10.53
N GLN A 140 -8.49 -8.24 10.95
CA GLN A 140 -8.67 -7.09 10.06
C GLN A 140 -7.34 -6.59 9.49
N MET A 141 -6.28 -6.58 10.31
CA MET A 141 -4.93 -6.24 9.85
C MET A 141 -4.45 -7.19 8.76
N MET A 142 -4.64 -8.49 8.96
CA MET A 142 -4.26 -9.50 7.97
C MET A 142 -5.03 -9.34 6.66
N GLU A 143 -6.33 -9.04 6.73
CA GLU A 143 -7.14 -8.73 5.54
C GLU A 143 -6.63 -7.49 4.82
N MET A 144 -6.28 -6.42 5.56
CA MET A 144 -5.70 -5.20 5.00
C MET A 144 -4.37 -5.49 4.29
N VAL A 145 -3.46 -6.21 4.95
CA VAL A 145 -2.17 -6.58 4.36
C VAL A 145 -2.37 -7.40 3.09
N VAL A 146 -3.26 -8.40 3.10
CA VAL A 146 -3.57 -9.23 1.92
C VAL A 146 -4.14 -8.39 0.79
N LYS A 147 -5.02 -7.44 1.10
CA LYS A 147 -5.60 -6.51 0.12
C LYS A 147 -4.51 -5.61 -0.49
N ASP A 148 -3.65 -5.02 0.35
CA ASP A 148 -2.78 -3.91 -0.06
C ASP A 148 -1.42 -4.39 -0.61
N ARG A 149 -0.92 -5.58 -0.24
CA ARG A 149 0.36 -6.13 -0.73
C ARG A 149 0.46 -6.31 -2.25
N ARG A 150 -0.68 -6.30 -2.95
CA ARG A 150 -0.73 -6.39 -4.42
C ARG A 150 -0.24 -5.11 -5.11
N PHE A 151 -0.26 -3.97 -4.40
CA PHE A 151 0.21 -2.70 -4.92
C PHE A 151 1.71 -2.60 -4.74
N ALA A 152 2.41 -2.30 -5.82
CA ALA A 152 3.88 -2.22 -5.80
C ALA A 152 4.37 -1.04 -4.94
N SER A 153 3.59 0.04 -4.89
CA SER A 153 3.86 1.23 -4.08
C SER A 153 3.86 0.95 -2.57
N VAL A 154 3.06 0.00 -2.08
CA VAL A 154 2.98 -0.33 -0.65
C VAL A 154 4.24 -1.06 -0.23
N ILE A 155 5.12 -0.38 0.52
CA ILE A 155 6.42 -0.90 0.97
C ILE A 155 6.51 -1.10 2.48
N MET A 156 5.63 -0.46 3.23
CA MET A 156 5.58 -0.58 4.69
C MET A 156 4.14 -0.59 5.20
N THR A 157 3.94 -1.35 6.27
CA THR A 157 2.67 -1.41 6.99
C THR A 157 2.97 -1.35 8.48
N ASP A 158 2.26 -0.52 9.21
CA ASP A 158 2.35 -0.38 10.66
C ASP A 158 1.02 -0.75 11.30
N PHE A 159 1.08 -1.45 12.40
CA PHE A 159 -0.10 -1.95 13.09
C PHE A 159 -0.48 -1.10 14.30
N ASN A 160 0.30 -0.07 14.59
CA ASN A 160 0.11 0.71 15.79
C ASN A 160 0.42 2.20 15.57
N CYS A 161 -0.47 3.07 16.06
CA CYS A 161 -0.22 4.49 16.19
C CYS A 161 -0.04 4.85 17.67
N GLU A 162 1.13 5.29 18.01
CA GLU A 162 1.59 6.01 19.21
C GLU A 162 1.47 5.33 20.59
N ASP A 163 0.47 4.50 20.93
CA ASP A 163 0.16 4.21 22.35
C ASP A 163 -0.03 2.75 22.74
N LEU A 164 0.16 1.81 21.83
CA LEU A 164 0.04 0.41 22.21
C LEU A 164 1.41 -0.18 22.57
N GLU A 165 1.65 -0.42 23.84
CA GLU A 165 2.63 -1.44 24.21
C GLU A 165 2.12 -2.77 23.65
N PHE A 166 2.86 -3.35 22.70
CA PHE A 166 2.58 -4.70 22.26
C PHE A 166 2.57 -5.62 23.48
N THR A 167 1.42 -6.22 23.76
CA THR A 167 1.38 -7.23 24.80
C THR A 167 2.13 -8.47 24.32
N PRO A 168 2.67 -9.30 25.25
CA PRO A 168 3.31 -10.56 24.88
C PRO A 168 2.42 -11.48 24.03
N GLU A 169 1.09 -11.33 24.14
CA GLU A 169 0.13 -12.05 23.33
C GLU A 169 0.09 -11.55 21.88
N MET A 170 0.28 -10.25 21.65
CA MET A 170 0.37 -9.70 20.29
C MET A 170 1.69 -10.08 19.61
N ASP A 171 2.79 -10.08 20.35
CA ASP A 171 4.10 -10.54 19.85
C ASP A 171 4.06 -12.00 19.37
N GLN A 172 3.18 -12.84 19.94
CA GLN A 172 3.02 -14.23 19.54
C GLN A 172 2.15 -14.41 18.28
N LEU A 173 1.36 -13.38 17.91
CA LEU A 173 0.44 -13.43 16.76
C LEU A 173 1.08 -12.83 15.49
N MET A 174 2.17 -12.10 15.61
CA MET A 174 2.95 -11.52 14.51
C MET A 174 4.09 -12.42 14.07
#